data_f1fde12a850a056e44955cb46f3182e0
#
_entry.id   f1fde12a850a056e44955cb46f3182e0
#
_cell.length_a   1.000
_cell.length_b   1.000
_cell.length_c   1.000
_cell.angle_alpha   90.00
_cell.angle_beta   90.00
_cell.angle_gamma   90.00
#
_symmetry.space_group_name_H-M   'P 1'
#
loop_
_entity.id
_entity.type
_entity.pdbx_description
1 polymer ?
#
loop_
_entity_poly.entity_id
_entity_poly.type
_entity_poly.pdbx_seq_one_letter_code
_entity_poly.pdbx_strand_id
1 'polypeptide(L)'
;YSHTLSLSRSQPLLFDTSGKCRRQLNFHSSTFGMGCFWSNDSLFGARRGVVRTRVGYAGGTTKNPHYRNIGDHTEVIELDFDPKTVSYEELLDMFWAHHEYGLTTKIKRQYMSLVLYHDDEQRQVAESSYKVMEARYGQLRTEIAPAGTFYPAEDYHQKYRLQGHKDLCRSLGIDSARLQTSHLAARLNGYLVGVGGKAQFEEEVGKLGLSEKQADYVRKELERNEGGGLQYLPEVIARDIKRI
;
A
#
# COMPACT_ATOMS: atom_id res chain seq x y z
N TYR A 1 -24.28 -29.31 -19.23
CA TYR A 1 -24.71 -28.37 -18.19
C TYR A 1 -24.18 -28.86 -16.85
N SER A 2 -23.08 -28.30 -16.38
CA SER A 2 -22.54 -28.50 -15.03
C SER A 2 -22.30 -27.14 -14.42
N HIS A 3 -23.21 -26.71 -13.55
CA HIS A 3 -23.03 -25.56 -12.70
C HIS A 3 -22.08 -25.94 -11.57
N THR A 4 -20.86 -25.48 -11.64
CA THR A 4 -19.94 -25.47 -10.50
C THR A 4 -20.27 -24.29 -9.60
N LEU A 5 -20.96 -24.57 -8.50
CA LEU A 5 -21.19 -23.62 -7.41
C LEU A 5 -19.85 -23.29 -6.75
N SER A 6 -19.42 -22.05 -6.88
CA SER A 6 -18.32 -21.48 -6.12
C SER A 6 -18.72 -21.49 -4.63
N LEU A 7 -18.10 -22.35 -3.85
CA LEU A 7 -18.23 -22.37 -2.40
C LEU A 7 -17.50 -21.15 -1.82
N SER A 8 -18.24 -20.09 -1.51
CA SER A 8 -17.82 -19.05 -0.61
C SER A 8 -17.35 -19.69 0.69
N ARG A 9 -16.05 -19.63 1.00
CA ARG A 9 -15.51 -20.02 2.30
C ARG A 9 -16.07 -19.08 3.35
N SER A 10 -17.11 -19.50 4.06
CA SER A 10 -17.58 -18.85 5.27
C SER A 10 -16.47 -18.86 6.31
N GLN A 11 -15.93 -17.69 6.62
CA GLN A 11 -14.95 -17.54 7.69
C GLN A 11 -15.64 -17.75 9.05
N PRO A 12 -14.97 -18.33 10.04
CA PRO A 12 -15.55 -18.59 11.34
C PRO A 12 -15.90 -17.30 12.10
N LEU A 13 -17.08 -17.29 12.71
CA LEU A 13 -17.49 -16.22 13.64
C LEU A 13 -16.53 -16.17 14.84
N LEU A 14 -15.89 -15.05 15.05
CA LEU A 14 -15.05 -14.81 16.22
C LEU A 14 -15.91 -14.19 17.33
N PHE A 15 -15.95 -14.80 18.52
CA PHE A 15 -16.59 -14.27 19.71
C PHE A 15 -15.51 -13.67 20.62
N ASP A 16 -15.81 -12.54 21.25
CA ASP A 16 -14.96 -12.00 22.31
C ASP A 16 -15.12 -12.79 23.63
N THR A 17 -14.31 -12.50 24.62
CA THR A 17 -14.35 -13.16 25.93
C THR A 17 -15.65 -12.95 26.69
N SER A 18 -16.55 -12.05 26.22
CA SER A 18 -17.90 -11.82 26.74
C SER A 18 -18.98 -12.53 25.95
N GLY A 19 -18.63 -13.34 24.95
CA GLY A 19 -19.58 -14.06 24.08
C GLY A 19 -20.32 -13.18 23.08
N LYS A 20 -19.91 -11.92 22.89
CA LYS A 20 -20.48 -11.04 21.87
C LYS A 20 -19.83 -11.32 20.51
N CYS A 21 -20.68 -11.52 19.51
CA CYS A 21 -20.21 -11.62 18.12
C CYS A 21 -19.43 -10.36 17.74
N ARG A 22 -18.11 -10.49 17.53
CA ARG A 22 -17.33 -9.41 16.93
C ARG A 22 -17.87 -9.24 15.51
N ARG A 23 -18.28 -8.02 15.17
CA ARG A 23 -18.57 -7.64 13.79
C ARG A 23 -17.39 -8.07 12.94
N GLN A 24 -17.63 -9.02 12.04
CA GLN A 24 -16.63 -9.42 11.06
C GLN A 24 -16.36 -8.20 10.19
N LEU A 25 -15.21 -7.57 10.36
CA LEU A 25 -14.74 -6.51 9.47
C LEU A 25 -14.34 -7.22 8.18
N ASN A 26 -15.17 -7.11 7.16
CA ASN A 26 -14.84 -7.59 5.82
C ASN A 26 -13.88 -6.57 5.19
N PHE A 27 -12.59 -6.79 5.38
CA PHE A 27 -11.56 -6.06 4.64
C PHE A 27 -11.39 -6.68 3.26
N HIS A 28 -11.19 -5.83 2.26
CA HIS A 28 -10.78 -6.22 0.93
C HIS A 28 -9.29 -6.01 0.77
N SER A 29 -8.65 -6.80 -0.08
CA SER A 29 -7.24 -6.63 -0.41
C SER A 29 -7.08 -6.03 -1.80
N SER A 30 -6.02 -5.23 -1.99
CA SER A 30 -5.61 -4.70 -3.29
C SER A 30 -4.10 -4.79 -3.41
N THR A 31 -3.59 -4.93 -4.65
CA THR A 31 -2.16 -5.01 -4.91
C THR A 31 -1.78 -4.15 -6.12
N PHE A 32 -0.83 -3.23 -5.91
CA PHE A 32 -0.39 -2.28 -6.92
C PHE A 32 1.14 -2.24 -7.04
N GLY A 33 1.64 -2.19 -8.28
CA GLY A 33 3.01 -1.83 -8.61
C GLY A 33 3.03 -0.47 -9.31
N MET A 34 3.80 0.48 -8.80
CA MET A 34 3.86 1.84 -9.32
C MET A 34 5.20 2.51 -9.00
N GLY A 35 6.29 1.81 -9.31
CA GLY A 35 7.64 2.26 -9.00
C GLY A 35 8.12 1.78 -7.63
N CYS A 36 8.96 2.59 -6.97
CA CYS A 36 9.54 2.22 -5.68
C CYS A 36 8.47 2.02 -4.60
N PHE A 37 8.39 0.82 -4.05
CA PHE A 37 7.36 0.47 -3.06
C PHE A 37 7.49 1.17 -1.70
N TRP A 38 8.63 1.77 -1.34
CA TRP A 38 8.74 2.58 -0.12
C TRP A 38 7.84 3.80 -0.13
N SER A 39 7.73 4.41 -1.28
CA SER A 39 6.89 5.57 -1.52
C SER A 39 5.41 5.20 -1.47
N ASN A 40 5.08 4.10 -2.12
CA ASN A 40 3.73 3.57 -2.17
C ASN A 40 3.25 3.16 -0.77
N ASP A 41 4.12 2.55 0.04
CA ASP A 41 3.83 2.18 1.42
C ASP A 41 3.48 3.40 2.29
N SER A 42 4.16 4.53 2.09
CA SER A 42 3.82 5.79 2.78
C SER A 42 2.52 6.40 2.26
N LEU A 43 2.33 6.41 0.94
CA LEU A 43 1.15 6.99 0.29
C LEU A 43 -0.14 6.30 0.73
N PHE A 44 -0.21 5.00 0.54
CA PHE A 44 -1.41 4.22 0.88
C PHE A 44 -1.55 4.02 2.39
N GLY A 45 -0.45 3.90 3.14
CA GLY A 45 -0.48 3.75 4.59
C GLY A 45 -1.16 4.91 5.30
N ALA A 46 -1.06 6.15 4.80
CA ALA A 46 -1.75 7.31 5.34
C ALA A 46 -3.19 7.49 4.81
N ARG A 47 -3.66 6.70 3.84
CA ARG A 47 -5.04 6.81 3.34
C ARG A 47 -6.05 6.32 4.38
N ARG A 48 -7.07 7.14 4.68
CA ARG A 48 -8.20 6.70 5.52
C ARG A 48 -8.89 5.50 4.89
N GLY A 49 -9.27 4.55 5.72
CA GLY A 49 -9.87 3.29 5.26
C GLY A 49 -8.86 2.20 4.96
N VAL A 50 -7.58 2.52 4.72
CA VAL A 50 -6.54 1.52 4.63
C VAL A 50 -6.19 1.02 6.04
N VAL A 51 -6.26 -0.29 6.23
CA VAL A 51 -6.11 -0.95 7.53
C VAL A 51 -4.66 -1.35 7.79
N ARG A 52 -4.02 -1.93 6.79
CA ARG A 52 -2.59 -2.28 6.80
C ARG A 52 -2.02 -2.25 5.40
N THR A 53 -0.72 -2.13 5.33
CA THR A 53 0.05 -2.24 4.09
C THR A 53 1.25 -3.15 4.32
N ARG A 54 1.71 -3.81 3.27
CA ARG A 54 3.00 -4.51 3.22
C ARG A 54 3.59 -4.44 1.82
N VAL A 55 4.89 -4.32 1.75
CA VAL A 55 5.60 -4.30 0.47
C VAL A 55 6.16 -5.67 0.13
N GLY A 56 6.27 -5.95 -1.15
CA GLY A 56 6.73 -7.26 -1.61
C GLY A 56 6.93 -7.32 -3.12
N TYR A 57 6.98 -8.55 -3.61
CA TYR A 57 7.23 -8.89 -5.01
C TYR A 57 6.09 -9.75 -5.54
N ALA A 58 5.53 -9.37 -6.68
CA ALA A 58 4.44 -10.11 -7.32
C ALA A 58 4.41 -9.91 -8.84
N GLY A 59 3.51 -10.61 -9.53
CA GLY A 59 3.28 -10.48 -10.98
C GLY A 59 4.29 -11.23 -11.85
N GLY A 60 5.21 -12.00 -11.26
CA GLY A 60 6.17 -12.84 -11.94
C GLY A 60 5.97 -14.33 -11.67
N THR A 61 6.89 -15.14 -12.18
CA THR A 61 6.90 -16.61 -12.08
C THR A 61 8.08 -17.15 -11.26
N THR A 62 9.09 -16.34 -11.05
CA THR A 62 10.29 -16.69 -10.26
C THR A 62 9.89 -17.07 -8.83
N LYS A 63 10.39 -18.22 -8.35
CA LYS A 63 10.12 -18.68 -6.98
C LYS A 63 11.09 -18.02 -6.00
N ASN A 64 10.56 -17.66 -4.82
CA ASN A 64 11.32 -17.08 -3.71
C ASN A 64 12.17 -15.87 -4.13
N PRO A 65 11.56 -14.85 -4.76
CA PRO A 65 12.27 -13.63 -5.10
C PRO A 65 12.76 -12.91 -3.83
N HIS A 66 13.85 -12.17 -3.97
CA HIS A 66 14.36 -11.25 -2.96
C HIS A 66 14.99 -10.04 -3.65
N TYR A 67 15.24 -8.96 -2.93
CA TYR A 67 15.63 -7.67 -3.51
C TYR A 67 16.82 -7.74 -4.49
N ARG A 68 17.82 -8.59 -4.22
CA ARG A 68 18.99 -8.74 -5.10
C ARG A 68 18.76 -9.70 -6.28
N ASN A 69 17.68 -10.46 -6.24
CA ASN A 69 17.27 -11.37 -7.30
C ASN A 69 15.74 -11.45 -7.37
N ILE A 70 15.15 -10.38 -7.88
CA ILE A 70 13.70 -10.20 -7.99
C ILE A 70 13.10 -11.02 -9.16
N GLY A 71 13.94 -11.45 -10.10
CA GLY A 71 13.53 -12.18 -11.30
C GLY A 71 12.63 -11.35 -12.18
N ASP A 72 11.50 -11.93 -12.57
CA ASP A 72 10.45 -11.32 -13.41
C ASP A 72 9.32 -10.65 -12.62
N HIS A 73 9.49 -10.48 -11.30
CA HIS A 73 8.53 -9.79 -10.45
C HIS A 73 8.64 -8.27 -10.52
N THR A 74 7.60 -7.62 -10.02
CA THR A 74 7.53 -6.18 -9.81
C THR A 74 7.48 -5.90 -8.30
N GLU A 75 8.08 -4.79 -7.87
CA GLU A 75 7.86 -4.24 -6.53
C GLU A 75 6.41 -3.81 -6.41
N VAL A 76 5.72 -4.35 -5.43
CA VAL A 76 4.30 -4.07 -5.20
C VAL A 76 4.01 -3.71 -3.76
N ILE A 77 2.94 -2.97 -3.57
CA ILE A 77 2.27 -2.81 -2.29
C ILE A 77 1.01 -3.66 -2.29
N GLU A 78 0.85 -4.48 -1.26
CA GLU A 78 -0.40 -5.13 -0.92
C GLU A 78 -1.00 -4.41 0.30
N LEU A 79 -2.27 -4.08 0.23
CA LEU A 79 -2.99 -3.38 1.29
C LEU A 79 -4.35 -4.03 1.55
N ASP A 80 -4.79 -3.98 2.83
CA ASP A 80 -6.15 -4.28 3.21
C ASP A 80 -6.88 -2.97 3.51
N PHE A 81 -8.13 -2.87 3.07
CA PHE A 81 -8.94 -1.67 3.26
C PHE A 81 -10.37 -1.99 3.67
N ASP A 82 -11.00 -1.05 4.37
CA ASP A 82 -12.42 -1.08 4.71
C ASP A 82 -13.22 -0.45 3.55
N PRO A 83 -13.98 -1.24 2.77
CA PRO A 83 -14.71 -0.73 1.61
C PRO A 83 -15.84 0.23 1.97
N LYS A 84 -16.19 0.35 3.26
CA LYS A 84 -17.15 1.36 3.74
C LYS A 84 -16.53 2.74 3.96
N THR A 85 -15.20 2.79 4.04
CA THR A 85 -14.45 4.03 4.32
C THR A 85 -13.69 4.52 3.09
N VAL A 86 -13.18 3.62 2.27
CA VAL A 86 -12.49 3.93 1.01
C VAL A 86 -12.87 2.87 -0.02
N SER A 87 -13.24 3.29 -1.23
CA SER A 87 -13.57 2.37 -2.31
C SER A 87 -12.32 1.91 -3.08
N TYR A 88 -12.46 0.83 -3.85
CA TYR A 88 -11.38 0.37 -4.73
C TYR A 88 -11.09 1.38 -5.84
N GLU A 89 -12.12 2.06 -6.34
CA GLU A 89 -11.99 3.15 -7.31
C GLU A 89 -11.12 4.29 -6.78
N GLU A 90 -11.36 4.72 -5.53
CA GLU A 90 -10.54 5.77 -4.89
C GLU A 90 -9.08 5.34 -4.72
N LEU A 91 -8.82 4.05 -4.47
CA LEU A 91 -7.45 3.52 -4.41
C LEU A 91 -6.81 3.48 -5.81
N LEU A 92 -7.59 3.15 -6.86
CA LEU A 92 -7.13 3.24 -8.24
C LEU A 92 -6.87 4.68 -8.68
N ASP A 93 -7.70 5.64 -8.26
CA ASP A 93 -7.45 7.06 -8.52
C ASP A 93 -6.11 7.52 -7.92
N MET A 94 -5.81 7.06 -6.70
CA MET A 94 -4.49 7.30 -6.08
C MET A 94 -3.37 6.63 -6.87
N PHE A 95 -3.57 5.39 -7.32
CA PHE A 95 -2.62 4.67 -8.17
C PHE A 95 -2.34 5.46 -9.46
N TRP A 96 -3.35 5.91 -10.17
CA TRP A 96 -3.19 6.68 -11.42
C TRP A 96 -2.55 8.05 -11.20
N ALA A 97 -2.91 8.74 -10.13
CA ALA A 97 -2.45 10.10 -9.84
C ALA A 97 -0.97 10.18 -9.44
N HIS A 98 -0.40 9.10 -8.91
CA HIS A 98 0.96 9.11 -8.35
C HIS A 98 1.97 8.32 -9.21
N HIS A 99 1.63 8.04 -10.45
CA HIS A 99 2.59 7.56 -11.46
C HIS A 99 3.28 8.75 -12.11
N GLU A 100 4.53 8.95 -11.79
CA GLU A 100 5.33 9.92 -12.54
C GLU A 100 6.07 9.26 -13.69
N TYR A 101 6.48 8.00 -13.51
CA TYR A 101 7.21 7.24 -14.53
C TYR A 101 6.58 5.85 -14.71
N GLY A 102 6.76 5.29 -15.90
CA GLY A 102 6.29 3.94 -16.21
C GLY A 102 4.83 3.81 -16.62
N LEU A 103 4.05 4.91 -16.57
CA LEU A 103 2.66 4.88 -17.01
C LEU A 103 2.57 4.76 -18.54
N THR A 104 3.33 5.57 -19.29
CA THR A 104 3.36 5.61 -20.75
C THR A 104 4.71 5.20 -21.32
N THR A 105 5.76 5.15 -20.51
CA THR A 105 7.14 4.83 -20.91
C THR A 105 7.55 3.46 -20.40
N LYS A 106 8.37 2.75 -21.18
CA LYS A 106 8.94 1.47 -20.75
C LYS A 106 10.01 1.71 -19.69
N ILE A 107 9.89 1.00 -18.57
CA ILE A 107 10.86 1.00 -17.48
C ILE A 107 11.25 -0.44 -17.10
N LYS A 108 12.17 -0.62 -16.15
CA LYS A 108 12.51 -1.95 -15.63
C LYS A 108 11.27 -2.66 -15.09
N ARG A 109 11.19 -3.99 -15.30
CA ARG A 109 10.13 -4.85 -14.74
C ARG A 109 9.92 -4.63 -13.25
N GLN A 110 10.99 -4.48 -12.48
CA GLN A 110 10.96 -4.20 -11.06
C GLN A 110 10.03 -3.03 -10.67
N TYR A 111 9.96 -1.98 -11.49
CA TYR A 111 9.23 -0.75 -11.19
C TYR A 111 7.99 -0.51 -12.05
N MET A 112 7.55 -1.54 -12.77
CA MET A 112 6.43 -1.41 -13.71
C MET A 112 5.14 -0.96 -13.04
N SER A 113 4.32 -0.30 -13.85
CA SER A 113 2.92 -0.01 -13.53
C SER A 113 2.10 -1.29 -13.63
N LEU A 114 1.52 -1.73 -12.52
CA LEU A 114 0.87 -3.03 -12.39
C LEU A 114 -0.33 -2.97 -11.44
N VAL A 115 -1.47 -3.44 -11.89
CA VAL A 115 -2.67 -3.67 -11.06
C VAL A 115 -2.92 -5.17 -10.99
N LEU A 116 -2.89 -5.73 -9.78
CA LEU A 116 -3.21 -7.13 -9.54
C LEU A 116 -4.56 -7.23 -8.84
N TYR A 117 -5.58 -7.64 -9.58
CA TYR A 117 -6.94 -7.75 -9.06
C TYR A 117 -7.16 -9.06 -8.28
N HIS A 118 -7.94 -9.00 -7.20
CA HIS A 118 -8.22 -10.12 -6.30
C HIS A 118 -9.56 -10.81 -6.61
N ASP A 119 -10.44 -10.13 -7.35
CA ASP A 119 -11.74 -10.64 -7.76
C ASP A 119 -12.22 -10.01 -9.08
N ASP A 120 -13.36 -10.48 -9.60
CA ASP A 120 -13.92 -10.02 -10.87
C ASP A 120 -14.44 -8.57 -10.80
N GLU A 121 -14.88 -8.08 -9.64
CA GLU A 121 -15.33 -6.71 -9.44
C GLU A 121 -14.13 -5.75 -9.59
N GLN A 122 -13.03 -6.05 -8.89
CA GLN A 122 -11.77 -5.29 -9.04
C GLN A 122 -11.26 -5.32 -10.48
N ARG A 123 -11.35 -6.46 -11.17
CA ARG A 123 -10.96 -6.55 -12.59
C ARG A 123 -11.75 -5.59 -13.46
N GLN A 124 -13.09 -5.60 -13.35
CA GLN A 124 -13.96 -4.75 -14.15
C GLN A 124 -13.70 -3.26 -13.91
N VAL A 125 -13.52 -2.88 -12.64
CA VAL A 125 -13.20 -1.50 -12.25
C VAL A 125 -11.84 -1.09 -12.77
N ALA A 126 -10.80 -1.93 -12.63
CA ALA A 126 -9.45 -1.66 -13.11
C ALA A 126 -9.42 -1.50 -14.65
N GLU A 127 -10.05 -2.41 -15.40
CA GLU A 127 -10.14 -2.34 -16.86
C GLU A 127 -10.92 -1.10 -17.34
N SER A 128 -11.98 -0.72 -16.62
CA SER A 128 -12.75 0.47 -16.94
C SER A 128 -11.95 1.75 -16.69
N SER A 129 -11.26 1.84 -15.56
CA SER A 129 -10.40 2.98 -15.24
C SER A 129 -9.21 3.08 -16.21
N TYR A 130 -8.62 1.94 -16.61
CA TYR A 130 -7.55 1.89 -17.62
C TYR A 130 -7.98 2.55 -18.93
N LYS A 131 -9.18 2.24 -19.44
CA LYS A 131 -9.70 2.84 -20.70
C LYS A 131 -9.83 4.35 -20.60
N VAL A 132 -10.28 4.87 -19.45
CA VAL A 132 -10.38 6.31 -19.20
C VAL A 132 -8.99 6.95 -19.21
N MET A 133 -8.01 6.31 -18.57
CA MET A 133 -6.64 6.82 -18.51
C MET A 133 -5.92 6.71 -19.86
N GLU A 134 -6.17 5.64 -20.61
CA GLU A 134 -5.63 5.46 -21.98
C GLU A 134 -6.19 6.53 -22.95
N ALA A 135 -7.48 6.87 -22.84
CA ALA A 135 -8.07 7.96 -23.62
C ALA A 135 -7.44 9.32 -23.28
N ARG A 136 -6.98 9.52 -22.04
CA ARG A 136 -6.36 10.77 -21.55
C ARG A 136 -4.88 10.89 -21.90
N TYR A 137 -4.12 9.81 -21.75
CA TYR A 137 -2.66 9.83 -21.84
C TYR A 137 -2.09 9.09 -23.05
N GLY A 138 -2.93 8.44 -23.86
CA GLY A 138 -2.50 7.57 -24.96
C GLY A 138 -2.13 6.19 -24.46
N GLN A 139 -1.33 5.45 -25.24
CA GLN A 139 -0.96 4.08 -24.92
C GLN A 139 -0.30 3.96 -23.54
N LEU A 140 -0.93 3.22 -22.66
CA LEU A 140 -0.41 2.93 -21.32
C LEU A 140 0.50 1.69 -21.31
N ARG A 141 1.39 1.62 -20.33
CA ARG A 141 2.26 0.47 -20.04
C ARG A 141 1.81 -0.32 -18.82
N THR A 142 0.73 0.12 -18.19
CA THR A 142 0.13 -0.57 -17.04
C THR A 142 -0.36 -1.96 -17.44
N GLU A 143 0.07 -2.97 -16.71
CA GLU A 143 -0.47 -4.32 -16.80
C GLU A 143 -1.60 -4.50 -15.79
N ILE A 144 -2.68 -5.16 -16.19
CA ILE A 144 -3.78 -5.59 -15.31
C ILE A 144 -3.81 -7.12 -15.38
N ALA A 145 -3.64 -7.77 -14.23
CA ALA A 145 -3.55 -9.23 -14.16
C ALA A 145 -4.18 -9.75 -12.86
N PRO A 146 -4.55 -11.02 -12.77
CA PRO A 146 -5.02 -11.61 -11.52
C PRO A 146 -3.90 -11.62 -10.48
N ALA A 147 -4.25 -11.38 -9.22
CA ALA A 147 -3.34 -11.52 -8.10
C ALA A 147 -2.89 -12.98 -7.97
N GLY A 148 -1.60 -13.19 -8.13
CA GLY A 148 -0.95 -14.48 -7.91
C GLY A 148 -0.30 -14.54 -6.53
N THR A 149 0.84 -15.23 -6.43
CA THR A 149 1.60 -15.30 -5.18
C THR A 149 2.22 -13.95 -4.87
N PHE A 150 1.94 -13.44 -3.68
CA PHE A 150 2.65 -12.31 -3.10
C PHE A 150 3.81 -12.82 -2.23
N TYR A 151 5.01 -12.33 -2.49
CA TYR A 151 6.20 -12.62 -1.70
C TYR A 151 6.56 -11.38 -0.89
N PRO A 152 6.41 -11.40 0.46
CA PRO A 152 6.79 -10.26 1.28
C PRO A 152 8.26 -9.90 1.07
N ALA A 153 8.53 -8.61 0.92
CA ALA A 153 9.91 -8.13 0.92
C ALA A 153 10.51 -8.24 2.32
N GLU A 154 11.84 -8.20 2.37
CA GLU A 154 12.62 -8.32 3.58
C GLU A 154 12.23 -7.23 4.61
N ASP A 155 12.37 -7.53 5.88
CA ASP A 155 11.93 -6.67 6.99
C ASP A 155 12.44 -5.23 6.90
N TYR A 156 13.65 -5.02 6.41
CA TYR A 156 14.23 -3.68 6.27
C TYR A 156 13.54 -2.82 5.20
N HIS A 157 12.72 -3.41 4.33
CA HIS A 157 11.90 -2.68 3.37
C HIS A 157 10.53 -2.29 3.92
N GLN A 158 10.01 -3.05 4.89
CA GLN A 158 8.69 -2.81 5.45
C GLN A 158 8.66 -1.51 6.25
N LYS A 159 7.74 -0.60 5.92
CA LYS A 159 7.64 0.70 6.59
C LYS A 159 8.99 1.42 6.68
N TYR A 160 9.69 1.47 5.56
CA TYR A 160 11.07 1.97 5.47
C TYR A 160 11.25 3.36 6.11
N ARG A 161 10.27 4.24 5.91
CA ARG A 161 10.31 5.60 6.48
C ARG A 161 10.17 5.56 8.01
N LEU A 162 9.22 4.82 8.53
CA LEU A 162 9.03 4.65 9.97
C LEU A 162 10.26 4.03 10.64
N GLN A 163 10.92 3.08 10.01
CA GLN A 163 12.12 2.46 10.56
C GLN A 163 13.31 3.42 10.72
N GLY A 164 13.31 4.54 10.00
CA GLY A 164 14.25 5.64 10.22
C GLY A 164 14.12 6.29 11.60
N HIS A 165 12.95 6.18 12.26
CA HIS A 165 12.62 6.75 13.57
C HIS A 165 12.71 5.69 14.68
N LYS A 166 13.93 5.17 14.89
CA LYS A 166 14.21 4.00 15.76
C LYS A 166 13.67 4.13 17.18
N ASP A 167 13.76 5.32 17.79
CA ASP A 167 13.29 5.55 19.16
C ASP A 167 11.76 5.54 19.23
N LEU A 168 11.09 6.07 18.22
CA LEU A 168 9.65 5.96 18.09
C LEU A 168 9.22 4.50 17.94
N CYS A 169 9.83 3.74 17.03
CA CYS A 169 9.54 2.31 16.85
C CYS A 169 9.70 1.54 18.16
N ARG A 170 10.81 1.77 18.89
CA ARG A 170 11.07 1.11 20.16
C ARG A 170 10.02 1.47 21.21
N SER A 171 9.65 2.76 21.32
CA SER A 171 8.66 3.22 22.29
C SER A 171 7.24 2.70 22.02
N LEU A 172 6.94 2.33 20.76
CA LEU A 172 5.67 1.75 20.33
C LEU A 172 5.69 0.21 20.32
N GLY A 173 6.83 -0.41 20.59
CA GLY A 173 7.01 -1.86 20.51
C GLY A 173 6.77 -2.43 19.10
N ILE A 174 7.15 -1.66 18.06
CA ILE A 174 7.02 -2.08 16.66
C ILE A 174 8.20 -3.00 16.33
N ASP A 175 7.89 -4.27 16.15
CA ASP A 175 8.80 -5.32 15.68
C ASP A 175 8.55 -5.66 14.21
N SER A 176 9.32 -6.61 13.65
CA SER A 176 9.20 -7.06 12.25
C SER A 176 7.78 -7.51 11.88
N ALA A 177 7.08 -8.20 12.77
CA ALA A 177 5.71 -8.66 12.53
C ALA A 177 4.75 -7.48 12.45
N ARG A 178 4.88 -6.51 13.36
CA ARG A 178 4.06 -5.30 13.40
C ARG A 178 4.31 -4.36 12.24
N LEU A 179 5.52 -4.35 11.66
CA LEU A 179 5.79 -3.58 10.43
C LEU A 179 4.87 -4.02 9.28
N GLN A 180 4.44 -5.27 9.22
CA GLN A 180 3.60 -5.81 8.16
C GLN A 180 2.11 -5.85 8.51
N THR A 181 1.75 -5.83 9.80
CA THR A 181 0.38 -6.10 10.25
C THR A 181 -0.29 -4.94 10.99
N SER A 182 0.49 -3.98 11.48
CA SER A 182 -0.02 -2.91 12.33
C SER A 182 -0.63 -1.77 11.51
N HIS A 183 -1.89 -1.44 11.81
CA HIS A 183 -2.53 -0.23 11.32
C HIS A 183 -1.75 1.04 11.72
N LEU A 184 -1.33 1.11 12.98
CA LEU A 184 -0.53 2.24 13.47
C LEU A 184 0.77 2.41 12.67
N ALA A 185 1.48 1.31 12.39
CA ALA A 185 2.72 1.37 11.62
C ALA A 185 2.48 1.89 10.19
N ALA A 186 1.38 1.45 9.54
CA ALA A 186 1.01 1.95 8.22
C ALA A 186 0.73 3.47 8.24
N ARG A 187 -0.08 3.94 9.23
CA ARG A 187 -0.39 5.37 9.39
C ARG A 187 0.85 6.21 9.61
N LEU A 188 1.69 5.81 10.57
CA LEU A 188 2.92 6.54 10.91
C LEU A 188 3.93 6.58 9.76
N ASN A 189 4.02 5.51 8.97
CA ASN A 189 4.91 5.47 7.81
C ASN A 189 4.59 6.56 6.78
N GLY A 190 3.33 6.97 6.67
CA GLY A 190 2.90 8.08 5.83
C GLY A 190 3.03 9.44 6.53
N TYR A 191 2.55 9.57 7.77
CA TYR A 191 2.60 10.84 8.49
C TYR A 191 4.02 11.38 8.68
N LEU A 192 4.98 10.51 8.98
CA LEU A 192 6.37 10.89 9.18
C LEU A 192 7.07 11.48 7.95
N VAL A 193 6.42 11.40 6.78
CA VAL A 193 6.88 12.04 5.53
C VAL A 193 5.86 13.04 4.97
N GLY A 194 4.93 13.51 5.79
CA GLY A 194 3.97 14.55 5.44
C GLY A 194 2.71 14.08 4.69
N VAL A 195 2.59 12.77 4.39
CA VAL A 195 1.39 12.24 3.72
C VAL A 195 0.21 12.23 4.69
N GLY A 196 -0.97 12.62 4.21
CA GLY A 196 -2.19 12.75 5.01
C GLY A 196 -2.34 14.11 5.68
N GLY A 197 -1.24 14.80 5.96
CA GLY A 197 -1.23 16.16 6.49
C GLY A 197 -1.66 16.28 7.96
N LYS A 198 -1.43 17.46 8.52
CA LYS A 198 -1.68 17.76 9.95
C LYS A 198 -3.15 17.64 10.32
N ALA A 199 -4.05 18.16 9.48
CA ALA A 199 -5.49 18.13 9.78
C ALA A 199 -6.01 16.69 9.96
N GLN A 200 -5.64 15.79 9.06
CA GLN A 200 -6.03 14.39 9.14
C GLN A 200 -5.43 13.71 10.38
N PHE A 201 -4.16 14.00 10.71
CA PHE A 201 -3.52 13.46 11.91
C PHE A 201 -4.26 13.87 13.19
N GLU A 202 -4.60 15.15 13.35
CA GLU A 202 -5.31 15.65 14.54
C GLU A 202 -6.72 15.05 14.69
N GLU A 203 -7.41 14.75 13.60
CA GLU A 203 -8.73 14.10 13.66
C GLU A 203 -8.65 12.64 14.13
N GLU A 204 -7.52 11.97 13.97
CA GLU A 204 -7.41 10.56 14.31
C GLU A 204 -6.40 10.23 15.41
N VAL A 205 -5.55 11.18 15.83
CA VAL A 205 -4.49 10.96 16.83
C VAL A 205 -5.00 10.31 18.12
N GLY A 206 -6.18 10.70 18.58
CA GLY A 206 -6.81 10.11 19.77
C GLY A 206 -7.20 8.63 19.63
N LYS A 207 -7.28 8.12 18.39
CA LYS A 207 -7.60 6.71 18.09
C LYS A 207 -6.35 5.87 17.82
N LEU A 208 -5.20 6.51 17.62
CA LEU A 208 -3.94 5.83 17.29
C LEU A 208 -3.24 5.23 18.51
N GLY A 209 -3.69 5.54 19.73
CA GLY A 209 -3.11 5.01 20.97
C GLY A 209 -1.71 5.55 21.27
N LEU A 210 -1.35 6.71 20.74
CA LEU A 210 -0.09 7.40 21.01
C LEU A 210 -0.13 8.11 22.35
N SER A 211 0.99 8.09 23.09
CA SER A 211 1.20 9.05 24.19
C SER A 211 1.36 10.46 23.63
N GLU A 212 1.13 11.50 24.46
CA GLU A 212 1.28 12.89 24.04
C GLU A 212 2.70 13.17 23.49
N LYS A 213 3.73 12.63 24.14
CA LYS A 213 5.11 12.76 23.65
C LYS A 213 5.34 12.15 22.27
N GLN A 214 4.70 11.01 21.98
CA GLN A 214 4.77 10.37 20.67
C GLN A 214 3.98 11.17 19.61
N ALA A 215 2.80 11.65 19.98
CA ALA A 215 1.98 12.49 19.12
C ALA A 215 2.70 13.80 18.77
N ASP A 216 3.30 14.47 19.74
CA ASP A 216 4.09 15.70 19.51
C ASP A 216 5.30 15.46 18.61
N TYR A 217 5.94 14.30 18.73
CA TYR A 217 7.02 13.93 17.84
C TYR A 217 6.52 13.82 16.37
N VAL A 218 5.39 13.14 16.18
CA VAL A 218 4.80 13.00 14.83
C VAL A 218 4.33 14.34 14.28
N ARG A 219 3.74 15.23 15.09
CA ARG A 219 3.36 16.60 14.70
C ARG A 219 4.55 17.39 14.16
N LYS A 220 5.69 17.32 14.84
CA LYS A 220 6.93 18.00 14.41
C LYS A 220 7.48 17.46 13.10
N GLU A 221 7.44 16.14 12.91
CA GLU A 221 7.85 15.54 11.65
C GLU A 221 6.88 15.87 10.50
N LEU A 222 5.56 15.89 10.77
CA LEU A 222 4.57 16.37 9.82
C LEU A 222 4.82 17.81 9.38
N GLU A 223 5.02 18.74 10.35
CA GLU A 223 5.30 20.15 10.06
C GLU A 223 6.61 20.31 9.25
N ARG A 224 7.64 19.54 9.57
CA ARG A 224 8.93 19.55 8.83
C ARG A 224 8.78 19.09 7.39
N ASN A 225 7.88 18.12 7.14
CA ASN A 225 7.71 17.44 5.86
C ASN A 225 6.43 17.89 5.13
N GLU A 226 5.70 18.87 5.64
CA GLU A 226 4.44 19.35 5.05
C GLU A 226 4.69 19.87 3.62
N GLY A 227 3.93 19.33 2.67
CA GLY A 227 4.11 19.61 1.23
C GLY A 227 5.31 18.92 0.57
N GLY A 228 6.19 18.26 1.33
CA GLY A 228 7.40 17.62 0.81
C GLY A 228 7.29 16.11 0.61
N GLY A 229 6.40 15.44 1.31
CA GLY A 229 6.37 13.98 1.40
C GLY A 229 6.21 13.25 0.07
N LEU A 230 5.42 13.78 -0.85
CA LEU A 230 5.25 13.24 -2.20
C LEU A 230 6.26 13.81 -3.21
N GLN A 231 6.84 14.99 -2.96
CA GLN A 231 7.83 15.60 -3.86
C GLN A 231 9.18 14.86 -3.87
N TYR A 232 9.48 14.09 -2.82
CA TYR A 232 10.69 13.24 -2.77
C TYR A 232 10.53 11.90 -3.52
N LEU A 233 9.31 11.52 -3.89
CA LEU A 233 9.05 10.29 -4.63
C LEU A 233 9.62 10.31 -6.05
N PRO A 234 9.47 11.41 -6.81
CA PRO A 234 10.04 11.55 -8.14
C PRO A 234 11.57 11.49 -8.16
N GLU A 235 12.23 12.10 -7.18
CA GLU A 235 13.70 12.17 -7.14
C GLU A 235 14.37 10.82 -6.88
N VAL A 236 13.78 9.97 -6.03
CA VAL A 236 14.33 8.63 -5.75
C VAL A 236 14.20 7.76 -7.00
N ILE A 237 13.02 7.76 -7.62
CA ILE A 237 12.78 7.01 -8.86
C ILE A 237 13.65 7.57 -10.02
N ALA A 238 13.79 8.90 -10.12
CA ALA A 238 14.62 9.53 -11.13
C ALA A 238 16.12 9.22 -10.97
N ARG A 239 16.62 9.08 -9.73
CA ARG A 239 18.01 8.67 -9.47
C ARG A 239 18.27 7.22 -9.87
N ASP A 240 17.32 6.32 -9.58
CA ASP A 240 17.46 4.90 -9.92
C ASP A 240 17.29 4.65 -11.42
N ILE A 241 16.44 5.43 -12.11
CA ILE A 241 16.31 5.39 -13.57
C ILE A 241 17.56 5.92 -14.28
N LYS A 242 18.23 6.96 -13.74
CA LYS A 242 19.48 7.50 -14.33
C LYS A 242 20.69 6.58 -14.15
N ARG A 243 20.58 5.52 -13.33
CA ARG A 243 21.64 4.50 -13.17
C ARG A 243 21.43 3.26 -14.05
N ILE A 244 20.44 3.32 -14.92
CA ILE A 244 20.10 2.33 -15.95
C ILE A 244 20.61 2.78 -17.30
#